data_6c2aee00dc9c32c391f01861b410cc91
#
_entry.id   6c2aee00dc9c32c391f01861b410cc91
#
_cell.length_a   1.000
_cell.length_b   1.000
_cell.length_c   1.000
_cell.angle_alpha   90.00
_cell.angle_beta   90.00
_cell.angle_gamma   90.00
#
_symmetry.space_group_name_H-M   'P 1'
#
loop_
_entity.id
_entity.type
_entity.pdbx_description
1 polymer ?
#
loop_
_entity_poly.entity_id
_entity_poly.type
_entity_poly.pdbx_seq_one_letter_code
_entity_poly.pdbx_strand_id
1 'polypeptide(L)'
;DAAAAAWLLVSVSLDGAPALVIVPKDALGADALTREVVIDETRRSYKVRLDGVRVSADQLLSGASAVQTLAHIDLVTSLLVAAEMCGGTASCIDYTVDYLKTRKQFGKLIGSYQALKHPTVDALIAYEQARSHVYAAAHSFSEQGEGEIATRMAKAQAATAMSFAADRAIQFHGGFGFTYDCDAQLYRRRAFWGDSQHGDAAYQRKKLADLMF
;
A
#
# COMPACT_ATOMS: atom_id res chain seq x y z
N ASP A 1 -1.66 5.90 -12.27
CA ASP A 1 -2.34 7.11 -12.80
C ASP A 1 -1.55 7.83 -13.91
N ALA A 2 -0.70 7.12 -14.70
CA ALA A 2 0.15 7.73 -15.73
C ALA A 2 -0.65 8.56 -16.76
N ALA A 3 -1.89 8.19 -17.07
CA ALA A 3 -2.73 8.94 -17.99
C ALA A 3 -3.11 10.35 -17.50
N ALA A 4 -3.14 10.57 -16.18
CA ALA A 4 -3.46 11.85 -15.56
C ALA A 4 -2.21 12.69 -15.22
N ALA A 5 -1.01 12.07 -15.23
CA ALA A 5 0.23 12.75 -14.90
C ALA A 5 0.69 13.65 -16.05
N ALA A 6 1.25 14.81 -15.73
CA ALA A 6 1.95 15.68 -16.70
C ALA A 6 3.40 15.25 -16.89
N TRP A 7 4.00 14.66 -15.86
CA TRP A 7 5.38 14.20 -15.81
C TRP A 7 5.45 12.79 -15.22
N LEU A 8 6.38 12.00 -15.71
CA LEU A 8 6.70 10.67 -15.18
C LEU A 8 8.11 10.68 -14.62
N LEU A 9 8.26 10.29 -13.35
CA LEU A 9 9.56 9.98 -12.77
C LEU A 9 9.81 8.49 -12.97
N VAL A 10 10.87 8.16 -13.69
CA VAL A 10 11.15 6.79 -14.11
C VAL A 10 12.53 6.36 -13.61
N SER A 11 12.57 5.22 -12.93
CA SER A 11 13.82 4.54 -12.58
C SER A 11 14.31 3.76 -13.81
N VAL A 12 15.56 3.96 -14.20
CA VAL A 12 16.19 3.36 -15.36
C VAL A 12 17.56 2.80 -14.99
N SER A 13 18.12 1.94 -15.87
CA SER A 13 19.52 1.51 -15.79
C SER A 13 20.32 2.30 -16.81
N LEU A 14 21.33 3.03 -16.34
CA LEU A 14 22.30 3.74 -17.16
C LEU A 14 23.67 3.07 -16.97
N ASP A 15 24.19 2.44 -18.01
CA ASP A 15 25.47 1.71 -17.98
C ASP A 15 25.57 0.68 -16.83
N GLY A 16 24.44 0.02 -16.52
CA GLY A 16 24.34 -0.97 -15.44
C GLY A 16 24.11 -0.38 -14.04
N ALA A 17 24.10 0.92 -13.89
CA ALA A 17 23.85 1.61 -12.62
C ALA A 17 22.41 2.22 -12.57
N PRO A 18 21.80 2.32 -11.38
CA PRO A 18 20.50 2.98 -11.24
C PRO A 18 20.57 4.48 -11.56
N ALA A 19 19.58 4.97 -12.27
CA ALA A 19 19.39 6.37 -12.55
C ALA A 19 17.89 6.73 -12.52
N LEU A 20 17.59 8.01 -12.41
CA LEU A 20 16.23 8.54 -12.48
C LEU A 20 16.12 9.53 -13.65
N VAL A 21 15.03 9.44 -14.39
CA VAL A 21 14.73 10.39 -15.45
C VAL A 21 13.34 10.97 -15.25
N ILE A 22 13.20 12.27 -15.58
CA ILE A 22 11.93 12.95 -15.62
C ILE A 22 11.49 13.00 -17.09
N VAL A 23 10.39 12.35 -17.40
CA VAL A 23 9.84 12.27 -18.76
C VAL A 23 8.54 13.08 -18.81
N PRO A 24 8.49 14.15 -19.62
CA PRO A 24 7.23 14.84 -19.87
C PRO A 24 6.28 13.91 -20.63
N LYS A 25 4.99 13.97 -20.30
CA LYS A 25 3.99 13.09 -20.92
C LYS A 25 3.87 13.30 -22.43
N ASP A 26 4.06 14.52 -22.90
CA ASP A 26 4.02 14.89 -24.32
C ASP A 26 5.21 14.36 -25.14
N ALA A 27 6.28 13.91 -24.45
CA ALA A 27 7.39 13.18 -25.10
C ALA A 27 7.05 11.71 -25.39
N LEU A 28 5.93 11.21 -24.87
CA LEU A 28 5.48 9.83 -25.12
C LEU A 28 4.78 9.71 -26.48
N GLY A 29 4.97 8.58 -27.16
CA GLY A 29 4.21 8.27 -28.38
C GLY A 29 2.70 8.13 -28.10
N ALA A 30 1.88 8.28 -29.12
CA ALA A 30 0.42 8.26 -29.02
C ALA A 30 -0.14 7.01 -28.34
N ASP A 31 0.49 5.83 -28.55
CA ASP A 31 0.06 4.55 -27.99
C ASP A 31 0.98 4.05 -26.86
N ALA A 32 1.69 4.98 -26.20
CA ALA A 32 2.66 4.60 -25.17
C ALA A 32 2.03 4.15 -23.87
N LEU A 33 0.76 4.47 -23.59
CA LEU A 33 0.05 4.18 -22.35
C LEU A 33 -1.01 3.10 -22.60
N THR A 34 -0.85 1.95 -21.96
CA THR A 34 -1.85 0.88 -21.96
C THR A 34 -2.37 0.66 -20.56
N ARG A 35 -3.70 0.78 -20.36
CA ARG A 35 -4.35 0.50 -19.07
C ARG A 35 -4.20 -0.98 -18.73
N GLU A 36 -3.77 -1.27 -17.50
CA GLU A 36 -3.70 -2.63 -16.97
C GLU A 36 -4.85 -2.91 -16.01
N VAL A 37 -5.33 -4.15 -16.04
CA VAL A 37 -6.27 -4.66 -15.03
C VAL A 37 -5.45 -5.18 -13.86
N VAL A 38 -5.66 -4.59 -12.69
CA VAL A 38 -4.98 -4.96 -11.44
C VAL A 38 -6.00 -5.43 -10.43
N ILE A 39 -5.55 -6.15 -9.39
CA ILE A 39 -6.45 -6.74 -8.39
C ILE A 39 -7.30 -5.69 -7.68
N ASP A 40 -6.76 -4.51 -7.41
CA ASP A 40 -7.50 -3.37 -6.88
C ASP A 40 -7.98 -2.47 -8.04
N GLU A 41 -9.19 -2.70 -8.50
CA GLU A 41 -9.78 -1.96 -9.62
C GLU A 41 -10.02 -0.47 -9.33
N THR A 42 -9.91 -0.05 -8.06
CA THR A 42 -9.95 1.37 -7.67
C THR A 42 -8.64 2.08 -7.98
N ARG A 43 -7.57 1.33 -8.32
CA ARG A 43 -6.28 1.86 -8.78
C ARG A 43 -6.21 1.87 -10.31
N ARG A 44 -5.45 2.83 -10.83
CA ARG A 44 -5.25 3.00 -12.28
C ARG A 44 -3.79 2.73 -12.62
N SER A 45 -3.48 1.45 -12.90
CA SER A 45 -2.17 1.03 -13.38
C SER A 45 -2.06 1.15 -14.90
N TYR A 46 -0.87 1.49 -15.35
CA TYR A 46 -0.56 1.60 -16.78
C TYR A 46 0.80 0.97 -17.08
N LYS A 47 0.85 0.20 -18.15
CA LYS A 47 2.09 -0.08 -18.83
C LYS A 47 2.49 1.14 -19.65
N VAL A 48 3.71 1.63 -19.42
CA VAL A 48 4.26 2.78 -20.15
C VAL A 48 5.39 2.29 -21.05
N ARG A 49 5.26 2.55 -22.36
CA ARG A 49 6.29 2.25 -23.31
C ARG A 49 7.16 3.48 -23.54
N LEU A 50 8.45 3.35 -23.34
CA LEU A 50 9.42 4.45 -23.37
C LEU A 50 10.39 4.34 -24.55
N ASP A 51 10.11 3.44 -25.51
CA ASP A 51 11.00 3.21 -26.66
C ASP A 51 11.14 4.49 -27.49
N GLY A 52 12.39 4.88 -27.74
CA GLY A 52 12.71 6.07 -28.52
C GLY A 52 12.52 7.40 -27.82
N VAL A 53 12.06 7.42 -26.58
CA VAL A 53 11.97 8.65 -25.76
C VAL A 53 13.37 9.17 -25.49
N ARG A 54 13.59 10.46 -25.77
CA ARG A 54 14.86 11.15 -25.49
C ARG A 54 14.65 12.14 -24.37
N VAL A 55 15.60 12.14 -23.42
CA VAL A 55 15.64 13.11 -22.31
C VAL A 55 16.94 13.91 -22.40
N SER A 56 16.90 15.15 -21.95
CA SER A 56 18.07 16.01 -21.85
C SER A 56 18.86 15.74 -20.56
N ALA A 57 20.10 16.20 -20.48
CA ALA A 57 20.96 15.94 -19.33
C ALA A 57 20.43 16.53 -18.01
N ASP A 58 19.67 17.63 -18.07
CA ASP A 58 19.01 18.25 -16.93
C ASP A 58 17.78 17.49 -16.42
N GLN A 59 17.27 16.52 -17.20
CA GLN A 59 16.21 15.61 -16.83
C GLN A 59 16.72 14.27 -16.25
N LEU A 60 18.04 14.11 -16.17
CA LEU A 60 18.70 12.89 -15.70
C LEU A 60 19.40 13.10 -14.35
N LEU A 61 19.09 12.27 -13.39
CA LEU A 61 19.85 12.13 -12.15
C LEU A 61 20.53 10.75 -12.16
N SER A 62 21.86 10.72 -11.95
CA SER A 62 22.66 9.51 -11.97
C SER A 62 23.68 9.44 -10.82
N GLY A 63 24.42 8.34 -10.72
CA GLY A 63 25.45 8.14 -9.71
C GLY A 63 24.92 8.03 -8.28
N ALA A 64 25.72 8.41 -7.29
CA ALA A 64 25.37 8.28 -5.87
C ALA A 64 24.08 9.01 -5.50
N SER A 65 23.83 10.18 -6.07
CA SER A 65 22.60 10.94 -5.83
C SER A 65 21.34 10.23 -6.30
N ALA A 66 21.40 9.50 -7.42
CA ALA A 66 20.26 8.70 -7.89
C ALA A 66 19.95 7.54 -6.93
N VAL A 67 20.99 6.85 -6.45
CA VAL A 67 20.83 5.74 -5.48
C VAL A 67 20.21 6.24 -4.18
N GLN A 68 20.70 7.36 -3.65
CA GLN A 68 20.16 7.97 -2.42
C GLN A 68 18.70 8.43 -2.62
N THR A 69 18.40 9.08 -3.73
CA THR A 69 17.04 9.54 -4.05
C THR A 69 16.07 8.37 -4.19
N LEU A 70 16.48 7.28 -4.86
CA LEU A 70 15.65 6.07 -4.97
C LEU A 70 15.36 5.44 -3.61
N ALA A 71 16.38 5.34 -2.75
CA ALA A 71 16.22 4.81 -1.39
C ALA A 71 15.27 5.71 -0.57
N HIS A 72 15.40 7.02 -0.67
CA HIS A 72 14.51 7.97 -0.01
C HIS A 72 13.07 7.86 -0.51
N ILE A 73 12.85 7.79 -1.83
CA ILE A 73 11.52 7.59 -2.42
C ILE A 73 10.89 6.28 -1.92
N ASP A 74 11.66 5.18 -1.89
CA ASP A 74 11.17 3.90 -1.39
C ASP A 74 10.69 4.00 0.06
N LEU A 75 11.47 4.67 0.90
CA LEU A 75 11.15 4.85 2.31
C LEU A 75 9.92 5.76 2.53
N VAL A 76 9.87 6.92 1.86
CA VAL A 76 8.70 7.84 1.92
C VAL A 76 7.45 7.12 1.47
N THR A 77 7.51 6.42 0.33
CA THR A 77 6.35 5.74 -0.22
C THR A 77 5.91 4.58 0.66
N SER A 78 6.85 3.85 1.27
CA SER A 78 6.53 2.82 2.26
C SER A 78 5.75 3.38 3.45
N LEU A 79 6.14 4.55 3.97
CA LEU A 79 5.42 5.22 5.06
C LEU A 79 4.03 5.68 4.62
N LEU A 80 3.91 6.29 3.43
CA LEU A 80 2.62 6.74 2.90
C LEU A 80 1.65 5.57 2.66
N VAL A 81 2.14 4.45 2.12
CA VAL A 81 1.34 3.23 1.93
C VAL A 81 0.95 2.64 3.29
N ALA A 82 1.84 2.64 4.28
CA ALA A 82 1.51 2.19 5.64
C ALA A 82 0.39 3.04 6.27
N ALA A 83 0.44 4.36 6.10
CA ALA A 83 -0.60 5.27 6.57
C ALA A 83 -1.95 5.03 5.86
N GLU A 84 -1.92 4.83 4.53
CA GLU A 84 -3.12 4.47 3.76
C GLU A 84 -3.72 3.15 4.24
N MET A 85 -2.91 2.12 4.43
CA MET A 85 -3.37 0.81 4.92
C MET A 85 -3.92 0.90 6.34
N CYS A 86 -3.32 1.72 7.20
CA CYS A 86 -3.82 1.98 8.54
C CYS A 86 -5.21 2.62 8.50
N GLY A 87 -5.42 3.66 7.69
CA GLY A 87 -6.73 4.28 7.48
C GLY A 87 -7.76 3.31 6.89
N GLY A 88 -7.35 2.50 5.90
CA GLY A 88 -8.17 1.45 5.32
C GLY A 88 -8.59 0.38 6.32
N THR A 89 -7.71 0.03 7.27
CA THR A 89 -8.02 -0.91 8.36
C THR A 89 -9.10 -0.37 9.28
N ALA A 90 -9.00 0.90 9.70
CA ALA A 90 -10.02 1.56 10.52
C ALA A 90 -11.39 1.53 9.84
N SER A 91 -11.46 2.00 8.60
CA SER A 91 -12.71 2.00 7.82
C SER A 91 -13.29 0.60 7.60
N CYS A 92 -12.43 -0.39 7.37
CA CYS A 92 -12.84 -1.79 7.22
C CYS A 92 -13.46 -2.36 8.50
N ILE A 93 -12.88 -2.02 9.67
CA ILE A 93 -13.40 -2.43 10.98
C ILE A 93 -14.76 -1.77 11.21
N ASP A 94 -14.89 -0.46 11.00
CA ASP A 94 -16.14 0.27 11.18
C ASP A 94 -17.26 -0.30 10.29
N TYR A 95 -16.98 -0.48 9.00
CA TYR A 95 -17.90 -1.11 8.04
C TYR A 95 -18.37 -2.49 8.49
N THR A 96 -17.43 -3.30 8.99
CA THR A 96 -17.73 -4.65 9.46
C THR A 96 -18.56 -4.63 10.74
N VAL A 97 -18.22 -3.77 11.72
CA VAL A 97 -18.93 -3.63 12.98
C VAL A 97 -20.39 -3.18 12.76
N ASP A 98 -20.63 -2.28 11.82
CA ASP A 98 -21.99 -1.84 11.49
C ASP A 98 -22.82 -2.99 10.91
N TYR A 99 -22.24 -3.82 10.07
CA TYR A 99 -22.91 -5.03 9.59
C TYR A 99 -23.21 -6.02 10.74
N LEU A 100 -22.24 -6.25 11.64
CA LEU A 100 -22.42 -7.13 12.81
C LEU A 100 -23.55 -6.65 13.75
N LYS A 101 -23.78 -5.34 13.83
CA LYS A 101 -24.84 -4.74 14.65
C LYS A 101 -26.23 -4.76 14.00
N THR A 102 -26.31 -5.01 12.70
CA THR A 102 -27.59 -4.98 11.94
C THR A 102 -28.05 -6.34 11.47
N ARG A 103 -27.12 -7.21 11.06
CA ARG A 103 -27.47 -8.54 10.52
C ARG A 103 -27.95 -9.49 11.61
N LYS A 104 -29.06 -10.17 11.33
CA LYS A 104 -29.62 -11.22 12.21
C LYS A 104 -29.44 -12.59 11.58
N GLN A 105 -29.00 -13.56 12.37
CA GLN A 105 -28.99 -14.98 12.04
C GLN A 105 -29.21 -15.79 13.33
N PHE A 106 -29.84 -16.96 13.22
CA PHE A 106 -30.15 -17.84 14.35
C PHE A 106 -30.91 -17.11 15.47
N GLY A 107 -31.84 -16.23 15.08
CA GLY A 107 -32.73 -15.52 16.01
C GLY A 107 -32.16 -14.30 16.72
N LYS A 108 -30.89 -13.94 16.48
CA LYS A 108 -30.24 -12.75 17.11
C LYS A 108 -29.26 -12.04 16.21
N LEU A 109 -28.80 -10.87 16.63
CA LEU A 109 -27.73 -10.13 15.92
C LEU A 109 -26.45 -10.96 15.90
N ILE A 110 -25.81 -11.03 14.73
CA ILE A 110 -24.59 -11.83 14.57
C ILE A 110 -23.42 -11.29 15.42
N GLY A 111 -23.36 -9.98 15.67
CA GLY A 111 -22.40 -9.36 16.55
C GLY A 111 -22.52 -9.76 18.03
N SER A 112 -23.60 -10.48 18.43
CA SER A 112 -23.72 -11.03 19.78
C SER A 112 -22.88 -12.27 20.01
N TYR A 113 -22.42 -12.96 18.94
CA TYR A 113 -21.63 -14.19 19.04
C TYR A 113 -20.16 -13.89 19.36
N GLN A 114 -19.60 -14.58 20.34
CA GLN A 114 -18.18 -14.42 20.72
C GLN A 114 -17.22 -14.80 19.58
N ALA A 115 -17.60 -15.78 18.75
CA ALA A 115 -16.83 -16.18 17.58
C ALA A 115 -16.58 -15.04 16.57
N LEU A 116 -17.41 -13.98 16.58
CA LEU A 116 -17.23 -12.80 15.76
C LEU A 116 -16.63 -11.64 16.56
N LYS A 117 -16.97 -11.53 17.86
CA LYS A 117 -16.43 -10.46 18.72
C LYS A 117 -14.91 -10.56 18.88
N HIS A 118 -14.38 -11.75 19.18
CA HIS A 118 -12.96 -11.92 19.46
C HIS A 118 -12.09 -11.51 18.26
N PRO A 119 -12.31 -12.04 17.03
CA PRO A 119 -11.52 -11.59 15.88
C PRO A 119 -11.72 -10.12 15.52
N THR A 120 -12.88 -9.52 15.86
CA THR A 120 -13.08 -8.07 15.67
C THR A 120 -12.19 -7.26 16.63
N VAL A 121 -12.07 -7.72 17.88
CA VAL A 121 -11.16 -7.10 18.86
C VAL A 121 -9.70 -7.30 18.46
N ASP A 122 -9.33 -8.49 17.95
CA ASP A 122 -7.98 -8.74 17.44
C ASP A 122 -7.64 -7.82 16.27
N ALA A 123 -8.60 -7.56 15.38
CA ALA A 123 -8.43 -6.60 14.28
C ALA A 123 -8.22 -5.17 14.80
N LEU A 124 -8.97 -4.76 15.83
CA LEU A 124 -8.80 -3.45 16.47
C LEU A 124 -7.42 -3.32 17.14
N ILE A 125 -6.97 -4.36 17.85
CA ILE A 125 -5.63 -4.38 18.46
C ILE A 125 -4.55 -4.24 17.38
N ALA A 126 -4.65 -5.00 16.29
CA ALA A 126 -3.71 -4.93 15.18
C ALA A 126 -3.70 -3.53 14.53
N TYR A 127 -4.87 -2.90 14.38
CA TYR A 127 -5.02 -1.52 13.91
C TYR A 127 -4.31 -0.52 14.84
N GLU A 128 -4.55 -0.59 16.16
CA GLU A 128 -3.95 0.35 17.12
C GLU A 128 -2.42 0.21 17.16
N GLN A 129 -1.90 -1.01 17.01
CA GLN A 129 -0.47 -1.26 16.84
C GLN A 129 0.06 -0.62 15.56
N ALA A 130 -0.62 -0.84 14.42
CA ALA A 130 -0.24 -0.24 13.13
C ALA A 130 -0.25 1.29 13.19
N ARG A 131 -1.29 1.87 13.79
CA ARG A 131 -1.44 3.30 13.99
C ARG A 131 -0.28 3.88 14.80
N SER A 132 0.06 3.24 15.91
CA SER A 132 1.18 3.64 16.76
C SER A 132 2.51 3.63 16.02
N HIS A 133 2.76 2.58 15.22
CA HIS A 133 3.97 2.50 14.38
C HIS A 133 3.99 3.57 13.28
N VAL A 134 2.86 3.85 12.63
CA VAL A 134 2.78 4.91 11.60
C VAL A 134 3.10 6.28 12.19
N TYR A 135 2.53 6.62 13.35
CA TYR A 135 2.83 7.88 14.02
C TYR A 135 4.30 7.96 14.48
N ALA A 136 4.84 6.90 15.05
CA ALA A 136 6.24 6.85 15.46
C ALA A 136 7.17 7.01 14.24
N ALA A 137 6.86 6.34 13.12
CA ALA A 137 7.63 6.46 11.90
C ALA A 137 7.57 7.88 11.31
N ALA A 138 6.37 8.48 11.25
CA ALA A 138 6.19 9.84 10.75
C ALA A 138 6.94 10.88 11.60
N HIS A 139 7.00 10.67 12.93
CA HIS A 139 7.72 11.56 13.85
C HIS A 139 9.23 11.43 13.73
N SER A 140 9.74 10.21 13.50
CA SER A 140 11.19 9.95 13.38
C SER A 140 11.72 10.09 11.96
N PHE A 141 10.84 10.34 10.97
CA PHE A 141 11.23 10.48 9.58
C PHE A 141 11.99 11.78 9.34
N SER A 142 13.13 11.69 8.67
CA SER A 142 13.90 12.87 8.26
C SER A 142 14.39 12.73 6.81
N GLU A 143 14.78 13.85 6.21
CA GLU A 143 15.32 13.89 4.85
C GLU A 143 16.66 13.13 4.74
N GLN A 144 17.38 12.95 5.87
CA GLN A 144 18.64 12.20 5.93
C GLN A 144 18.42 10.67 6.01
N GLY A 145 17.16 10.20 5.97
CA GLY A 145 16.82 8.76 6.03
C GLY A 145 16.75 8.22 7.46
N GLU A 146 16.78 9.07 8.47
CA GLU A 146 16.46 8.68 9.83
C GLU A 146 15.01 8.15 9.89
N GLY A 147 14.78 7.17 10.77
CA GLY A 147 13.44 6.54 10.87
C GLY A 147 13.21 5.39 9.92
N GLU A 148 14.22 4.87 9.21
CA GLU A 148 14.07 3.70 8.34
C GLU A 148 13.52 2.49 9.10
N ILE A 149 14.06 2.16 10.27
CA ILE A 149 13.60 1.06 11.13
C ILE A 149 12.11 1.25 11.47
N ALA A 150 11.74 2.44 11.96
CA ALA A 150 10.34 2.73 12.32
C ALA A 150 9.40 2.63 11.10
N THR A 151 9.82 3.11 9.93
CA THR A 151 9.03 3.04 8.68
C THR A 151 8.81 1.61 8.23
N ARG A 152 9.84 0.77 8.27
CA ARG A 152 9.73 -0.65 7.92
C ARG A 152 8.85 -1.42 8.89
N MET A 153 8.93 -1.11 10.19
CA MET A 153 8.02 -1.64 11.21
C MET A 153 6.57 -1.23 10.91
N ALA A 154 6.34 0.04 10.62
CA ALA A 154 5.01 0.57 10.29
C ALA A 154 4.41 -0.12 9.06
N LYS A 155 5.19 -0.27 7.96
CA LYS A 155 4.73 -0.92 6.74
C LYS A 155 4.40 -2.40 6.98
N ALA A 156 5.25 -3.14 7.68
CA ALA A 156 5.02 -4.55 8.00
C ALA A 156 3.77 -4.74 8.86
N GLN A 157 3.57 -3.91 9.90
CA GLN A 157 2.43 -4.02 10.80
C GLN A 157 1.12 -3.58 10.13
N ALA A 158 1.14 -2.48 9.36
CA ALA A 158 -0.04 -2.00 8.64
C ALA A 158 -0.52 -3.02 7.58
N ALA A 159 0.40 -3.66 6.86
CA ALA A 159 0.08 -4.71 5.91
C ALA A 159 -0.59 -5.92 6.60
N THR A 160 -0.04 -6.36 7.72
CA THR A 160 -0.59 -7.45 8.52
C THR A 160 -1.98 -7.11 9.07
N ALA A 161 -2.14 -5.91 9.63
CA ALA A 161 -3.41 -5.45 10.21
C ALA A 161 -4.52 -5.34 9.16
N MET A 162 -4.22 -4.72 8.02
CA MET A 162 -5.21 -4.54 6.95
C MET A 162 -5.61 -5.88 6.32
N SER A 163 -4.66 -6.78 6.09
CA SER A 163 -4.96 -8.12 5.56
C SER A 163 -5.85 -8.90 6.51
N PHE A 164 -5.55 -8.88 7.81
CA PHE A 164 -6.36 -9.57 8.81
C PHE A 164 -7.77 -9.00 8.91
N ALA A 165 -7.91 -7.67 9.02
CA ALA A 165 -9.22 -7.00 9.11
C ALA A 165 -10.08 -7.28 7.87
N ALA A 166 -9.50 -7.18 6.67
CA ALA A 166 -10.19 -7.42 5.42
C ALA A 166 -10.63 -8.88 5.23
N ASP A 167 -9.80 -9.85 5.66
CA ASP A 167 -10.20 -11.26 5.67
C ASP A 167 -11.37 -11.52 6.62
N ARG A 168 -11.36 -10.88 7.80
CA ARG A 168 -12.49 -10.97 8.74
C ARG A 168 -13.74 -10.29 8.19
N ALA A 169 -13.59 -9.15 7.52
CA ALA A 169 -14.72 -8.48 6.86
C ALA A 169 -15.41 -9.40 5.84
N ILE A 170 -14.66 -10.01 4.92
CA ILE A 170 -15.20 -10.98 3.95
C ILE A 170 -15.92 -12.11 4.68
N GLN A 171 -15.25 -12.74 5.66
CA GLN A 171 -15.80 -13.89 6.38
C GLN A 171 -17.10 -13.54 7.10
N PHE A 172 -17.18 -12.36 7.73
CA PHE A 172 -18.33 -11.97 8.56
C PHE A 172 -19.54 -11.54 7.71
N HIS A 173 -19.32 -11.02 6.52
CA HIS A 173 -20.39 -10.78 5.54
C HIS A 173 -20.86 -12.06 4.84
N GLY A 174 -20.14 -13.18 5.01
CA GLY A 174 -20.48 -14.47 4.40
C GLY A 174 -20.44 -14.45 2.88
N GLY A 175 -21.33 -15.19 2.21
CA GLY A 175 -21.38 -15.24 0.75
C GLY A 175 -21.59 -13.89 0.06
N PHE A 176 -22.16 -12.90 0.75
CA PHE A 176 -22.28 -11.54 0.26
C PHE A 176 -20.93 -10.81 0.24
N GLY A 177 -20.01 -11.12 1.19
CA GLY A 177 -18.77 -10.39 1.43
C GLY A 177 -17.79 -10.35 0.25
N PHE A 178 -17.83 -11.33 -0.66
CA PHE A 178 -16.97 -11.36 -1.85
C PHE A 178 -17.67 -10.98 -3.15
N THR A 179 -18.94 -10.59 -3.08
CA THR A 179 -19.67 -10.08 -4.26
C THR A 179 -19.31 -8.62 -4.53
N TYR A 180 -19.54 -8.16 -5.75
CA TYR A 180 -19.36 -6.75 -6.12
C TYR A 180 -20.35 -5.80 -5.42
N ASP A 181 -21.44 -6.33 -4.87
CA ASP A 181 -22.46 -5.55 -4.13
C ASP A 181 -22.01 -5.23 -2.67
N CYS A 182 -20.90 -5.81 -2.22
CA CYS A 182 -20.36 -5.63 -0.88
C CYS A 182 -18.98 -4.99 -0.90
N ASP A 183 -18.82 -3.87 -0.18
CA ASP A 183 -17.53 -3.16 -0.14
C ASP A 183 -16.41 -3.93 0.60
N ALA A 184 -16.74 -4.99 1.36
CA ALA A 184 -15.75 -5.82 2.03
C ALA A 184 -14.68 -6.35 1.07
N GLN A 185 -15.06 -6.71 -0.17
CA GLN A 185 -14.13 -7.17 -1.19
C GLN A 185 -13.15 -6.07 -1.66
N LEU A 186 -13.56 -4.79 -1.64
CA LEU A 186 -12.69 -3.66 -2.00
C LEU A 186 -11.55 -3.49 -0.97
N TYR A 187 -11.85 -3.61 0.32
CA TYR A 187 -10.82 -3.59 1.37
C TYR A 187 -9.82 -4.74 1.20
N ARG A 188 -10.30 -5.94 0.83
CA ARG A 188 -9.41 -7.09 0.62
C ARG A 188 -8.51 -6.89 -0.60
N ARG A 189 -9.03 -6.39 -1.70
CA ARG A 189 -8.26 -6.07 -2.91
C ARG A 189 -7.24 -4.97 -2.63
N ARG A 190 -7.60 -3.93 -1.88
CA ARG A 190 -6.70 -2.87 -1.45
C ARG A 190 -5.61 -3.41 -0.52
N ALA A 191 -5.92 -4.36 0.37
CA ALA A 191 -4.93 -5.02 1.22
C ALA A 191 -3.87 -5.75 0.40
N PHE A 192 -4.26 -6.52 -0.62
CA PHE A 192 -3.33 -7.19 -1.52
C PHE A 192 -2.43 -6.20 -2.27
N TRP A 193 -3.04 -5.14 -2.80
CA TRP A 193 -2.29 -4.11 -3.51
C TRP A 193 -1.30 -3.41 -2.57
N GLY A 194 -1.74 -2.95 -1.42
CA GLY A 194 -0.91 -2.22 -0.46
C GLY A 194 0.22 -3.07 0.13
N ASP A 195 -0.03 -4.36 0.40
CA ASP A 195 1.02 -5.28 0.88
C ASP A 195 2.14 -5.42 -0.16
N SER A 196 1.81 -5.57 -1.44
CA SER A 196 2.79 -5.75 -2.51
C SER A 196 3.61 -4.50 -2.84
N GLN A 197 3.11 -3.29 -2.51
CA GLN A 197 3.83 -2.06 -2.84
C GLN A 197 5.04 -1.88 -1.91
N HIS A 198 6.21 -1.56 -2.51
CA HIS A 198 7.46 -1.31 -1.78
C HIS A 198 7.90 -2.47 -0.85
N GLY A 199 7.53 -3.68 -1.23
CA GLY A 199 7.81 -4.90 -0.48
C GLY A 199 6.73 -5.24 0.55
N ASP A 200 6.43 -6.52 0.63
CA ASP A 200 5.46 -7.10 1.56
C ASP A 200 5.97 -7.13 3.02
N ALA A 201 5.11 -7.56 3.93
CA ALA A 201 5.47 -7.65 5.35
C ALA A 201 6.69 -8.54 5.61
N ALA A 202 6.90 -9.61 4.81
CA ALA A 202 8.06 -10.49 4.96
C ALA A 202 9.35 -9.80 4.48
N TYR A 203 9.30 -9.11 3.35
CA TYR A 203 10.41 -8.29 2.85
C TYR A 203 10.83 -7.22 3.86
N GLN A 204 9.85 -6.48 4.43
CA GLN A 204 10.14 -5.43 5.41
C GLN A 204 10.81 -6.01 6.67
N ARG A 205 10.33 -7.16 7.17
CA ARG A 205 10.94 -7.85 8.32
C ARG A 205 12.36 -8.33 8.03
N LYS A 206 12.63 -8.82 6.80
CA LYS A 206 13.98 -9.18 6.39
C LYS A 206 14.90 -7.98 6.40
N LYS A 207 14.46 -6.84 5.82
CA LYS A 207 15.23 -5.59 5.86
C LYS A 207 15.48 -5.08 7.27
N LEU A 208 14.50 -5.24 8.17
CA LEU A 208 14.68 -4.92 9.59
C LEU A 208 15.76 -5.77 10.25
N ALA A 209 15.79 -7.08 9.97
CA ALA A 209 16.82 -7.94 10.50
C ALA A 209 18.22 -7.51 10.03
N ASP A 210 18.37 -7.18 8.73
CA ASP A 210 19.64 -6.69 8.16
C ASP A 210 20.11 -5.36 8.78
N LEU A 211 19.19 -4.53 9.33
CA LEU A 211 19.49 -3.25 9.95
C LEU A 211 19.78 -3.34 11.47
N MET A 212 19.28 -4.40 12.12
CA MET A 212 19.31 -4.52 13.58
C MET A 212 20.36 -5.51 14.08
N PHE A 213 20.82 -6.42 13.22
CA PHE A 213 21.76 -7.50 13.54
C PHE A 213 22.91 -7.58 12.52
#